data_b9406aee3228710264d99abfa984259a
#
_entry.id   b9406aee3228710264d99abfa984259a
#
_cell.length_a   1.000
_cell.length_b   1.000
_cell.length_c   1.000
_cell.angle_alpha   90.00
_cell.angle_beta   90.00
_cell.angle_gamma   90.00
#
_symmetry.space_group_name_H-M   'P 1'
#
loop_
_entity.id
_entity.type
_entity.pdbx_description
1 polymer ?
#
loop_
_entity_poly.entity_id
_entity_poly.type
_entity_poly.pdbx_seq_one_letter_code
_entity_poly.pdbx_strand_id
1 'polypeptide(L)'
;MRMIPFRRLAPWLAVLALGAVWAAEGPEGLALRFTSPPPHRPVSGETRVALEVNLPAGTRLIRIELFIDDQRIAAFERPPFEIVWNAGPEFLPHRLRAVASDDAGNSATAILETPPLRIGQRESVALVNLFVNAFDGRGRGVTDLRREEFRVLEDGVPQEISHFTAARQPLSVALLLDASNSMGTGQRMEIARKAAVDFIKKMDPSDRLLVMSFSDKAREIQTLTRDRKLLEKAIESIAPEGGTALYDALVEGAARLKEFEGRKALVLLSDGRDQALKENAPGSLHLLDEALDAVIRGEVAVYAIGLGARLQDETDIAQRWSLKQILQMLAEKTGGRFYNPGRAGQLSEVYRQISEDLSRQYSLAFSPKNDARDGSWRTVRVETSRPGVQVVTRPGYFAPSP
;
A
#
# COMPACT_ATOMS: atom_id res chain seq x y z
N MET A 1 23.98 58.68 -26.62
CA MET A 1 22.66 58.21 -27.12
C MET A 1 21.96 57.41 -26.04
N ARG A 2 20.78 57.79 -25.66
CA ARG A 2 20.01 57.67 -24.42
C ARG A 2 20.09 56.31 -23.71
N MET A 3 20.57 56.32 -22.45
CA MET A 3 20.42 55.30 -21.42
C MET A 3 19.01 55.33 -20.84
N ILE A 4 18.40 54.16 -20.68
CA ILE A 4 17.14 53.94 -19.96
C ILE A 4 17.46 53.29 -18.62
N PRO A 5 16.94 53.79 -17.49
CA PRO A 5 17.37 53.30 -16.17
C PRO A 5 16.65 52.00 -15.74
N PHE A 6 17.40 51.08 -15.17
CA PHE A 6 16.93 49.88 -14.50
C PHE A 6 16.10 50.23 -13.25
N ARG A 7 14.84 49.87 -13.25
CA ARG A 7 13.98 49.84 -12.05
C ARG A 7 14.34 48.60 -11.22
N ARG A 8 14.78 48.83 -10.01
CA ARG A 8 15.00 47.82 -8.97
C ARG A 8 13.66 47.23 -8.56
N LEU A 9 13.49 45.93 -8.71
CA LEU A 9 12.42 45.11 -8.11
C LEU A 9 12.82 44.82 -6.65
N ALA A 10 12.00 45.21 -5.71
CA ALA A 10 12.13 44.91 -4.30
C ALA A 10 11.76 43.42 -4.04
N PRO A 11 12.42 42.73 -3.11
CA PRO A 11 12.06 41.40 -2.75
C PRO A 11 10.79 41.38 -1.88
N TRP A 12 9.82 40.62 -2.28
CA TRP A 12 8.67 40.33 -1.45
C TRP A 12 9.09 39.36 -0.32
N LEU A 13 9.21 39.91 0.88
CA LEU A 13 9.30 39.16 2.11
C LEU A 13 7.92 38.48 2.34
N ALA A 14 7.89 37.18 2.21
CA ALA A 14 6.76 36.36 2.70
C ALA A 14 6.81 36.37 4.23
N VAL A 15 5.93 37.16 4.83
CA VAL A 15 5.68 37.14 6.28
C VAL A 15 4.85 35.87 6.55
N LEU A 16 5.47 34.89 7.20
CA LEU A 16 4.80 33.79 7.86
C LEU A 16 3.96 34.40 9.01
N ALA A 17 2.65 34.54 8.80
CA ALA A 17 1.70 34.95 9.84
C ALA A 17 1.50 33.74 10.78
N LEU A 18 2.21 33.71 11.89
CA LEU A 18 1.82 32.97 13.08
C LEU A 18 0.44 33.48 13.50
N GLY A 19 -0.57 32.58 13.56
CA GLY A 19 -1.95 32.86 13.91
C GLY A 19 -2.07 33.49 15.29
N ALA A 20 -2.21 34.80 15.31
CA ALA A 20 -2.59 35.54 16.50
C ALA A 20 -4.13 35.53 16.64
N VAL A 21 -4.62 35.24 17.83
CA VAL A 21 -6.01 35.45 18.24
C VAL A 21 -6.28 36.95 18.16
N TRP A 22 -6.99 37.41 17.14
CA TRP A 22 -7.36 38.81 17.01
C TRP A 22 -8.61 39.07 17.84
N ALA A 23 -8.46 39.74 18.98
CA ALA A 23 -9.52 40.57 19.48
C ALA A 23 -9.62 41.75 18.50
N ALA A 24 -10.65 41.84 17.69
CA ALA A 24 -10.88 43.03 16.88
C ALA A 24 -11.33 44.14 17.86
N GLU A 25 -10.44 45.07 18.17
CA GLU A 25 -10.82 46.35 18.74
C GLU A 25 -11.56 47.11 17.63
N GLY A 26 -12.87 47.28 17.81
CA GLY A 26 -13.63 48.24 17.00
C GLY A 26 -13.13 49.67 17.26
N PRO A 27 -13.34 50.61 16.35
CA PRO A 27 -13.02 52.03 16.60
C PRO A 27 -13.82 52.46 17.85
N GLU A 28 -13.11 52.88 18.89
CA GLU A 28 -13.63 53.43 20.16
C GLU A 28 -13.85 52.44 21.35
N GLY A 29 -13.14 51.31 21.43
CA GLY A 29 -13.01 50.54 22.68
C GLY A 29 -14.07 49.46 22.95
N LEU A 30 -15.00 49.16 22.01
CA LEU A 30 -15.85 47.96 22.07
C LEU A 30 -14.99 46.74 21.67
N ALA A 31 -14.81 45.77 22.58
CA ALA A 31 -14.04 44.55 22.29
C ALA A 31 -14.88 43.32 22.58
N LEU A 32 -14.78 42.30 21.73
CA LEU A 32 -15.48 41.02 21.84
C LEU A 32 -14.46 39.88 21.65
N ARG A 33 -14.55 38.84 22.49
CA ARG A 33 -13.72 37.65 22.35
C ARG A 33 -14.44 36.38 22.75
N PHE A 34 -14.00 35.25 22.17
CA PHE A 34 -14.38 33.92 22.65
C PHE A 34 -13.54 33.56 23.88
N THR A 35 -14.18 33.07 24.94
CA THR A 35 -13.53 32.48 26.12
C THR A 35 -13.62 30.96 26.12
N SER A 36 -14.58 30.40 25.37
CA SER A 36 -14.72 28.96 25.12
C SER A 36 -15.34 28.74 23.74
N PRO A 37 -14.93 27.69 22.99
CA PRO A 37 -13.79 26.81 23.25
C PRO A 37 -12.46 27.55 23.13
N PRO A 38 -11.35 26.98 23.67
CA PRO A 38 -10.02 27.54 23.47
C PRO A 38 -9.64 27.55 21.98
N PRO A 39 -8.91 28.57 21.49
CA PRO A 39 -8.44 28.61 20.12
C PRO A 39 -7.58 27.38 19.77
N HIS A 40 -7.67 26.93 18.53
CA HIS A 40 -6.92 25.77 18.00
C HIS A 40 -7.21 24.42 18.66
N ARG A 41 -8.29 24.31 19.43
CA ARG A 41 -8.71 23.03 20.00
C ARG A 41 -9.83 22.42 19.17
N PRO A 42 -9.69 21.14 18.73
CA PRO A 42 -10.79 20.41 18.09
C PRO A 42 -11.99 20.27 19.04
N VAL A 43 -13.19 20.33 18.49
CA VAL A 43 -14.45 20.20 19.24
C VAL A 43 -15.31 19.09 18.67
N SER A 44 -16.07 18.39 19.54
CA SER A 44 -17.06 17.39 19.15
C SER A 44 -18.11 17.24 20.25
N GLY A 45 -19.29 16.75 19.92
CA GLY A 45 -20.39 16.59 20.88
C GLY A 45 -20.84 17.91 21.50
N GLU A 46 -21.32 17.86 22.74
CA GLU A 46 -21.76 19.05 23.47
C GLU A 46 -20.58 19.95 23.83
N THR A 47 -20.50 21.08 23.16
CA THR A 47 -19.42 22.05 23.30
C THR A 47 -19.96 23.37 23.86
N ARG A 48 -19.38 23.83 24.97
CA ARG A 48 -19.70 25.13 25.53
C ARG A 48 -19.05 26.24 24.69
N VAL A 49 -19.87 27.19 24.23
CA VAL A 49 -19.42 28.40 23.55
C VAL A 49 -19.70 29.58 24.47
N ALA A 50 -18.67 30.32 24.85
CA ALA A 50 -18.77 31.46 25.77
C ALA A 50 -18.02 32.67 25.23
N LEU A 51 -18.58 33.86 25.46
CA LEU A 51 -18.10 35.14 24.96
C LEU A 51 -17.89 36.11 26.11
N GLU A 52 -16.94 37.02 25.93
CA GLU A 52 -16.70 38.17 26.78
C GLU A 52 -16.74 39.42 25.93
N VAL A 53 -17.43 40.45 26.44
CA VAL A 53 -17.51 41.75 25.78
C VAL A 53 -17.08 42.86 26.75
N ASN A 54 -16.22 43.74 26.29
CA ASN A 54 -15.82 44.98 26.98
C ASN A 54 -16.46 46.16 26.25
N LEU A 55 -17.23 46.95 26.99
CA LEU A 55 -17.93 48.13 26.46
C LEU A 55 -17.17 49.40 26.75
N PRO A 56 -17.19 50.38 25.85
CA PRO A 56 -16.70 51.73 26.12
C PRO A 56 -17.45 52.36 27.30
N ALA A 57 -16.77 53.23 27.99
CA ALA A 57 -17.39 53.96 29.12
C ALA A 57 -18.63 54.76 28.67
N GLY A 58 -19.78 54.51 29.34
CA GLY A 58 -21.04 55.21 29.05
C GLY A 58 -21.91 54.59 27.97
N THR A 59 -21.49 53.48 27.34
CA THR A 59 -22.32 52.77 26.38
C THR A 59 -22.97 51.53 26.97
N ARG A 60 -24.03 51.01 26.32
CA ARG A 60 -24.75 49.81 26.72
C ARG A 60 -24.78 48.82 25.56
N LEU A 61 -24.62 47.55 25.92
CA LEU A 61 -24.79 46.48 24.94
C LEU A 61 -26.22 46.44 24.40
N ILE A 62 -26.39 46.47 23.09
CA ILE A 62 -27.66 46.18 22.46
C ILE A 62 -27.83 44.67 22.37
N ARG A 63 -26.87 43.99 21.70
CA ARG A 63 -26.88 42.54 21.53
C ARG A 63 -25.54 41.98 21.08
N ILE A 64 -25.38 40.67 21.28
CA ILE A 64 -24.35 39.85 20.63
C ILE A 64 -25.06 38.79 19.79
N GLU A 65 -24.75 38.68 18.52
CA GLU A 65 -25.22 37.62 17.63
C GLU A 65 -24.11 36.60 17.43
N LEU A 66 -24.40 35.32 17.67
CA LEU A 66 -23.47 34.18 17.47
C LEU A 66 -23.89 33.38 16.26
N PHE A 67 -22.93 33.17 15.36
CA PHE A 67 -23.06 32.35 14.17
C PHE A 67 -22.04 31.19 14.23
N ILE A 68 -22.44 30.01 13.81
CA ILE A 68 -21.57 28.85 13.63
C ILE A 68 -21.83 28.31 12.23
N ASP A 69 -20.75 28.18 11.43
CA ASP A 69 -20.82 27.77 10.01
C ASP A 69 -21.86 28.60 9.22
N ASP A 70 -21.82 29.93 9.43
CA ASP A 70 -22.69 30.95 8.85
C ASP A 70 -24.20 30.86 9.25
N GLN A 71 -24.58 29.92 10.13
CA GLN A 71 -25.92 29.87 10.71
C GLN A 71 -25.97 30.64 12.02
N ARG A 72 -27.00 31.49 12.19
CA ARG A 72 -27.20 32.18 13.46
C ARG A 72 -27.76 31.20 14.50
N ILE A 73 -26.98 30.93 15.55
CA ILE A 73 -27.28 29.95 16.60
C ILE A 73 -27.93 30.64 17.83
N ALA A 74 -27.47 31.86 18.18
CA ALA A 74 -27.96 32.57 19.35
C ALA A 74 -27.84 34.07 19.17
N ALA A 75 -28.66 34.80 20.01
CA ALA A 75 -28.52 36.23 20.23
C ALA A 75 -28.66 36.51 21.74
N PHE A 76 -27.78 37.35 22.30
CA PHE A 76 -27.70 37.68 23.69
C PHE A 76 -27.85 39.21 23.89
N GLU A 77 -28.73 39.64 24.80
CA GLU A 77 -28.90 41.05 25.18
C GLU A 77 -28.33 41.35 26.57
N ARG A 78 -28.09 40.31 27.35
CA ARG A 78 -27.53 40.37 28.72
C ARG A 78 -26.78 39.07 29.08
N PRO A 79 -25.83 39.13 30.04
CA PRO A 79 -25.12 37.95 30.51
C PRO A 79 -26.05 36.90 31.15
N PRO A 80 -25.65 35.59 31.13
CA PRO A 80 -24.41 35.08 30.63
C PRO A 80 -24.39 34.95 29.08
N PHE A 81 -23.28 35.30 28.44
CA PHE A 81 -23.09 35.19 26.99
C PHE A 81 -22.53 33.82 26.62
N GLU A 82 -23.31 32.77 26.88
CA GLU A 82 -22.87 31.38 26.65
C GLU A 82 -24.02 30.47 26.24
N ILE A 83 -23.69 29.44 25.47
CA ILE A 83 -24.59 28.36 25.13
C ILE A 83 -23.82 27.01 25.09
N VAL A 84 -24.58 25.92 25.16
CA VAL A 84 -24.09 24.59 24.78
C VAL A 84 -24.57 24.33 23.36
N TRP A 85 -23.62 24.03 22.50
CA TRP A 85 -23.85 23.72 21.10
C TRP A 85 -23.35 22.32 20.79
N ASN A 86 -24.06 21.53 19.99
CA ASN A 86 -23.65 20.21 19.59
C ASN A 86 -22.86 20.30 18.29
N ALA A 87 -21.54 20.11 18.38
CA ALA A 87 -20.61 20.13 17.26
C ALA A 87 -20.65 18.85 16.39
N GLY A 88 -21.56 17.89 16.72
CA GLY A 88 -21.59 16.59 16.04
C GLY A 88 -20.60 15.58 16.63
N PRO A 89 -20.71 14.29 16.22
CA PRO A 89 -19.86 13.23 16.76
C PRO A 89 -18.43 13.26 16.21
N GLU A 90 -18.22 13.93 15.08
CA GLU A 90 -16.95 14.02 14.39
C GLU A 90 -16.24 15.32 14.72
N PHE A 91 -14.91 15.29 14.76
CA PHE A 91 -14.09 16.48 14.99
C PHE A 91 -13.90 17.27 13.68
N LEU A 92 -14.98 17.81 13.13
CA LEU A 92 -14.92 18.63 11.91
C LEU A 92 -14.43 20.05 12.23
N PRO A 93 -13.86 20.76 11.26
CA PRO A 93 -13.54 22.17 11.44
C PRO A 93 -14.84 23.00 11.45
N HIS A 94 -14.95 23.94 12.39
CA HIS A 94 -16.07 24.86 12.48
C HIS A 94 -15.57 26.30 12.55
N ARG A 95 -16.35 27.22 11.99
CA ARG A 95 -16.10 28.64 12.05
C ARG A 95 -17.16 29.32 12.92
N LEU A 96 -16.74 29.77 14.11
CA LEU A 96 -17.57 30.52 15.02
C LEU A 96 -17.34 32.04 14.80
N ARG A 97 -18.39 32.80 14.62
CA ARG A 97 -18.34 34.25 14.42
C ARG A 97 -19.36 34.90 15.36
N ALA A 98 -18.92 35.82 16.18
CA ALA A 98 -19.77 36.60 17.04
C ALA A 98 -19.67 38.09 16.66
N VAL A 99 -20.82 38.79 16.71
CA VAL A 99 -20.92 40.24 16.43
C VAL A 99 -21.63 40.91 17.58
N ALA A 100 -20.95 41.83 18.28
CA ALA A 100 -21.52 42.68 19.31
C ALA A 100 -21.85 44.05 18.74
N SER A 101 -22.97 44.66 19.23
CA SER A 101 -23.34 46.04 18.91
C SER A 101 -23.78 46.77 20.18
N ASP A 102 -23.43 48.06 20.30
CA ASP A 102 -23.81 48.94 21.40
C ASP A 102 -24.79 50.04 20.96
N ASP A 103 -25.30 50.83 21.95
CA ASP A 103 -26.28 51.90 21.74
C ASP A 103 -25.68 53.18 21.12
N ALA A 104 -24.34 53.25 20.98
CA ALA A 104 -23.65 54.32 20.26
C ALA A 104 -23.45 53.96 18.75
N GLY A 105 -23.90 52.79 18.33
CA GLY A 105 -23.75 52.31 16.93
C GLY A 105 -22.43 51.65 16.61
N ASN A 106 -21.59 51.37 17.61
CA ASN A 106 -20.35 50.63 17.41
C ASN A 106 -20.61 49.12 17.25
N SER A 107 -19.76 48.45 16.49
CA SER A 107 -19.79 46.99 16.36
C SER A 107 -18.40 46.39 16.47
N ALA A 108 -18.32 45.22 17.12
CA ALA A 108 -17.11 44.42 17.20
C ALA A 108 -17.39 42.98 16.74
N THR A 109 -16.48 42.38 16.00
CA THR A 109 -16.62 41.01 15.50
C THR A 109 -15.46 40.15 16.02
N ALA A 110 -15.79 39.00 16.60
CA ALA A 110 -14.83 37.98 16.97
C ALA A 110 -14.99 36.73 16.07
N ILE A 111 -13.91 36.15 15.65
CA ILE A 111 -13.90 34.92 14.86
C ILE A 111 -13.01 33.90 15.56
N LEU A 112 -13.50 32.65 15.66
CA LEU A 112 -12.77 31.52 16.18
C LEU A 112 -12.94 30.36 15.22
N GLU A 113 -11.85 29.77 14.76
CA GLU A 113 -11.84 28.57 13.96
C GLU A 113 -11.37 27.40 14.82
N THR A 114 -12.16 26.31 14.83
CA THR A 114 -11.78 25.07 15.47
C THR A 114 -11.16 24.15 14.40
N PRO A 115 -9.94 23.64 14.61
CA PRO A 115 -9.33 22.73 13.66
C PRO A 115 -10.01 21.36 13.70
N PRO A 116 -9.94 20.56 12.62
CA PRO A 116 -10.28 19.14 12.71
C PRO A 116 -9.34 18.47 13.72
N LEU A 117 -9.80 17.42 14.41
CA LEU A 117 -8.88 16.55 15.14
C LEU A 117 -7.97 15.86 14.12
N ARG A 118 -6.82 16.41 13.91
CA ARG A 118 -5.72 15.66 13.39
C ARG A 118 -5.24 14.80 14.56
N ILE A 119 -5.78 13.59 14.68
CA ILE A 119 -5.13 12.52 15.43
C ILE A 119 -3.74 12.51 14.80
N GLY A 120 -2.75 12.92 15.59
CA GLY A 120 -1.45 13.28 15.08
C GLY A 120 -1.10 12.33 13.99
N GLN A 121 -0.69 12.81 12.82
CA GLN A 121 0.01 11.95 11.90
C GLN A 121 1.06 11.31 12.81
N ARG A 122 0.82 10.07 13.27
CA ARG A 122 1.93 9.17 13.44
C ARG A 122 2.67 9.42 12.15
N GLU A 123 3.86 10.02 12.21
CA GLU A 123 4.79 9.83 11.14
C GLU A 123 4.65 8.36 10.85
N SER A 124 3.92 8.02 9.81
CA SER A 124 3.88 6.64 9.36
C SER A 124 5.28 6.48 8.84
N VAL A 125 6.14 6.04 9.75
CA VAL A 125 7.48 5.61 9.38
C VAL A 125 7.17 4.53 8.37
N ALA A 126 7.35 4.84 7.10
CA ALA A 126 7.08 3.92 6.02
C ALA A 126 8.09 2.79 6.17
N LEU A 127 7.73 1.76 6.93
CA LEU A 127 8.56 0.58 7.10
C LEU A 127 8.56 -0.19 5.80
N VAL A 128 9.73 -0.36 5.23
CA VAL A 128 9.94 -1.23 4.08
C VAL A 128 10.24 -2.64 4.61
N ASN A 129 9.30 -3.55 4.37
CA ASN A 129 9.45 -4.95 4.74
C ASN A 129 10.16 -5.70 3.61
N LEU A 130 11.16 -6.50 3.97
CA LEU A 130 11.90 -7.36 3.07
C LEU A 130 11.80 -8.81 3.56
N PHE A 131 11.37 -9.70 2.67
CA PHE A 131 11.41 -11.12 2.91
C PHE A 131 12.62 -11.69 2.18
N VAL A 132 13.52 -12.32 2.95
CA VAL A 132 14.84 -12.71 2.48
C VAL A 132 15.00 -14.22 2.61
N ASN A 133 15.30 -14.88 1.50
CA ASN A 133 15.78 -16.25 1.51
C ASN A 133 17.32 -16.26 1.55
N ALA A 134 17.90 -17.18 2.30
CA ALA A 134 19.33 -17.39 2.36
C ALA A 134 19.67 -18.83 1.96
N PHE A 135 20.69 -19.01 1.10
CA PHE A 135 21.08 -20.31 0.58
C PHE A 135 22.59 -20.51 0.68
N ASP A 136 23.00 -21.73 1.01
CA ASP A 136 24.41 -22.14 0.93
C ASP A 136 24.86 -22.39 -0.52
N GLY A 137 26.15 -22.64 -0.74
CA GLY A 137 26.71 -22.94 -2.07
C GLY A 137 26.15 -24.20 -2.75
N ARG A 138 25.34 -25.00 -2.05
CA ARG A 138 24.61 -26.15 -2.58
C ARG A 138 23.13 -25.85 -2.83
N GLY A 139 22.70 -24.59 -2.62
CA GLY A 139 21.31 -24.16 -2.78
C GLY A 139 20.39 -24.61 -1.64
N ARG A 140 20.89 -25.05 -0.50
CA ARG A 140 20.09 -25.42 0.66
C ARG A 140 19.82 -24.18 1.52
N GLY A 141 18.61 -24.06 2.02
CA GLY A 141 18.19 -22.93 2.86
C GLY A 141 19.00 -22.84 4.17
N VAL A 142 19.47 -21.64 4.49
CA VAL A 142 20.18 -21.29 5.73
C VAL A 142 19.21 -20.55 6.62
N THR A 143 18.99 -21.03 7.86
CA THR A 143 17.94 -20.55 8.78
C THR A 143 18.45 -20.01 10.11
N ASP A 144 19.79 -19.99 10.31
CA ASP A 144 20.46 -19.64 11.57
C ASP A 144 21.25 -18.33 11.48
N LEU A 145 21.00 -17.49 10.46
CA LEU A 145 21.59 -16.17 10.36
C LEU A 145 20.98 -15.24 11.43
N ARG A 146 21.83 -14.39 12.01
CA ARG A 146 21.46 -13.37 12.98
C ARG A 146 21.34 -12.00 12.29
N ARG A 147 20.64 -11.07 12.94
CA ARG A 147 20.46 -9.69 12.45
C ARG A 147 21.78 -9.03 12.01
N GLU A 148 22.82 -9.20 12.81
CA GLU A 148 24.13 -8.57 12.64
C GLU A 148 24.87 -9.08 11.39
N GLU A 149 24.45 -10.23 10.87
CA GLU A 149 25.01 -10.82 9.64
C GLU A 149 24.37 -10.25 8.38
N PHE A 150 23.29 -9.43 8.51
CA PHE A 150 22.64 -8.79 7.38
C PHE A 150 23.03 -7.32 7.25
N ARG A 151 23.19 -6.87 6.01
CA ARG A 151 23.35 -5.49 5.64
C ARG A 151 22.33 -5.14 4.56
N VAL A 152 21.53 -4.10 4.78
CA VAL A 152 20.55 -3.60 3.82
C VAL A 152 21.07 -2.30 3.23
N LEU A 153 21.01 -2.18 1.91
CA LEU A 153 21.33 -0.96 1.18
C LEU A 153 20.10 -0.56 0.36
N GLU A 154 19.77 0.72 0.39
CA GLU A 154 18.78 1.37 -0.49
C GLU A 154 19.51 2.39 -1.33
N ASP A 155 19.42 2.27 -2.66
CA ASP A 155 20.16 3.10 -3.62
C ASP A 155 21.66 3.23 -3.29
N GLY A 156 22.25 2.14 -2.78
CA GLY A 156 23.64 2.07 -2.33
C GLY A 156 23.89 2.63 -0.93
N VAL A 157 22.92 3.28 -0.28
CA VAL A 157 23.04 3.86 1.06
C VAL A 157 22.68 2.81 2.12
N PRO A 158 23.57 2.51 3.10
CA PRO A 158 23.26 1.58 4.18
C PRO A 158 22.07 2.03 5.02
N GLN A 159 21.12 1.13 5.24
CA GLN A 159 19.93 1.31 6.06
C GLN A 159 20.05 0.58 7.39
N GLU A 160 19.44 1.13 8.43
CA GLU A 160 19.37 0.47 9.74
C GLU A 160 18.19 -0.52 9.76
N ILE A 161 18.46 -1.79 10.06
CA ILE A 161 17.42 -2.80 10.23
C ILE A 161 16.69 -2.52 11.54
N SER A 162 15.47 -1.99 11.48
CA SER A 162 14.65 -1.68 12.66
C SER A 162 13.94 -2.91 13.22
N HIS A 163 13.62 -3.89 12.36
CA HIS A 163 12.98 -5.13 12.74
C HIS A 163 13.65 -6.33 12.08
N PHE A 164 13.82 -7.41 12.83
CA PHE A 164 14.36 -8.68 12.35
C PHE A 164 13.62 -9.84 13.00
N THR A 165 13.20 -10.82 12.21
CA THR A 165 12.75 -12.10 12.73
C THR A 165 13.09 -13.24 11.78
N ALA A 166 13.59 -14.34 12.35
CA ALA A 166 13.72 -15.63 11.69
C ALA A 166 12.50 -16.54 11.98
N ALA A 167 11.59 -16.10 12.85
CA ALA A 167 10.37 -16.82 13.12
C ALA A 167 9.45 -16.80 11.90
N ARG A 168 8.88 -17.95 11.61
CA ARG A 168 7.92 -18.09 10.52
C ARG A 168 6.74 -17.16 10.71
N GLN A 169 6.40 -16.41 9.68
CA GLN A 169 5.23 -15.53 9.63
C GLN A 169 4.14 -16.19 8.77
N PRO A 170 2.86 -16.04 9.10
CA PRO A 170 1.75 -16.48 8.26
C PRO A 170 1.84 -15.89 6.85
N LEU A 171 1.42 -16.66 5.86
CA LEU A 171 1.53 -16.33 4.44
C LEU A 171 0.16 -16.37 3.77
N SER A 172 -0.08 -15.42 2.86
CA SER A 172 -1.20 -15.45 1.92
C SER A 172 -0.68 -15.82 0.53
N VAL A 173 -1.19 -16.92 -0.03
CA VAL A 173 -0.72 -17.46 -1.32
C VAL A 173 -1.84 -17.46 -2.35
N ALA A 174 -1.56 -16.92 -3.55
CA ALA A 174 -2.36 -17.16 -4.73
C ALA A 174 -1.72 -18.31 -5.53
N LEU A 175 -2.44 -19.42 -5.67
CA LEU A 175 -2.04 -20.52 -6.53
C LEU A 175 -2.72 -20.36 -7.88
N LEU A 176 -1.94 -20.03 -8.92
CA LEU A 176 -2.37 -19.80 -10.29
C LEU A 176 -2.00 -21.00 -11.15
N LEU A 177 -3.02 -21.70 -11.65
CA LEU A 177 -2.86 -22.90 -12.47
C LEU A 177 -3.28 -22.62 -13.92
N ASP A 178 -2.35 -22.80 -14.83
CA ASP A 178 -2.64 -22.80 -16.26
C ASP A 178 -3.64 -23.92 -16.59
N ALA A 179 -4.75 -23.51 -17.18
CA ALA A 179 -5.81 -24.41 -17.63
C ALA A 179 -6.02 -24.31 -19.15
N SER A 180 -4.99 -23.91 -19.89
CA SER A 180 -5.00 -23.87 -21.36
C SER A 180 -5.10 -25.28 -21.97
N ASN A 181 -5.49 -25.37 -23.24
CA ASN A 181 -5.61 -26.62 -23.97
C ASN A 181 -4.33 -27.45 -23.96
N SER A 182 -3.14 -26.83 -23.91
CA SER A 182 -1.84 -27.54 -23.85
C SER A 182 -1.71 -28.39 -22.59
N MET A 183 -2.31 -27.95 -21.47
CA MET A 183 -2.33 -28.69 -20.20
C MET A 183 -3.16 -29.99 -20.27
N GLY A 184 -4.10 -30.09 -21.21
CA GLY A 184 -4.85 -31.33 -21.48
C GLY A 184 -4.03 -32.44 -22.12
N THR A 185 -2.84 -32.12 -22.64
CA THR A 185 -1.99 -33.08 -23.36
C THR A 185 -1.11 -33.89 -22.40
N GLY A 186 -1.06 -35.22 -22.57
CA GLY A 186 -0.13 -36.09 -21.83
C GLY A 186 -0.31 -36.08 -20.32
N GLN A 187 -1.53 -35.96 -19.83
CA GLN A 187 -1.90 -36.00 -18.39
C GLN A 187 -1.28 -34.84 -17.57
N ARG A 188 -0.82 -33.74 -18.22
CA ARG A 188 -0.17 -32.62 -17.52
C ARG A 188 -1.08 -32.01 -16.44
N MET A 189 -2.36 -31.78 -16.77
CA MET A 189 -3.33 -31.21 -15.84
C MET A 189 -3.58 -32.14 -14.64
N GLU A 190 -3.70 -33.43 -14.86
CA GLU A 190 -3.91 -34.39 -13.77
C GLU A 190 -2.71 -34.41 -12.80
N ILE A 191 -1.49 -34.43 -13.35
CA ILE A 191 -0.27 -34.39 -12.55
C ILE A 191 -0.14 -33.03 -11.83
N ALA A 192 -0.48 -31.93 -12.51
CA ALA A 192 -0.46 -30.58 -11.92
C ALA A 192 -1.43 -30.47 -10.76
N ARG A 193 -2.66 -30.93 -10.90
CA ARG A 193 -3.66 -30.97 -9.83
C ARG A 193 -3.17 -31.76 -8.62
N LYS A 194 -2.68 -32.99 -8.84
CA LYS A 194 -2.13 -33.83 -7.77
C LYS A 194 -0.98 -33.13 -7.03
N ALA A 195 -0.03 -32.56 -7.76
CA ALA A 195 1.08 -31.86 -7.18
C ALA A 195 0.65 -30.59 -6.41
N ALA A 196 -0.34 -29.84 -6.92
CA ALA A 196 -0.92 -28.68 -6.25
C ALA A 196 -1.67 -29.07 -4.97
N VAL A 197 -2.42 -30.18 -4.99
CA VAL A 197 -3.07 -30.73 -3.78
C VAL A 197 -2.03 -31.15 -2.74
N ASP A 198 -0.96 -31.82 -3.16
CA ASP A 198 0.15 -32.17 -2.25
C ASP A 198 0.83 -30.93 -1.67
N PHE A 199 0.97 -29.85 -2.44
CA PHE A 199 1.50 -28.58 -1.98
C PHE A 199 0.62 -27.95 -0.88
N ILE A 200 -0.70 -27.81 -1.10
CA ILE A 200 -1.59 -27.20 -0.11
C ILE A 200 -1.67 -28.02 1.19
N LYS A 201 -1.50 -29.34 1.11
CA LYS A 201 -1.45 -30.22 2.29
C LYS A 201 -0.17 -30.03 3.12
N LYS A 202 0.92 -29.61 2.50
CA LYS A 202 2.21 -29.36 3.16
C LYS A 202 2.37 -27.94 3.71
N MET A 203 1.51 -27.02 3.27
CA MET A 203 1.51 -25.65 3.79
C MET A 203 1.09 -25.61 5.26
N ASP A 204 1.66 -24.69 6.00
CA ASP A 204 1.34 -24.52 7.41
C ASP A 204 -0.15 -24.21 7.62
N PRO A 205 -0.78 -24.72 8.69
CA PRO A 205 -2.20 -24.46 8.95
C PRO A 205 -2.57 -22.98 9.11
N SER A 206 -1.60 -22.13 9.49
CA SER A 206 -1.81 -20.69 9.62
C SER A 206 -1.85 -19.97 8.27
N ASP A 207 -1.35 -20.59 7.19
CA ASP A 207 -1.34 -20.01 5.85
C ASP A 207 -2.73 -20.01 5.23
N ARG A 208 -3.01 -18.96 4.48
CA ARG A 208 -4.22 -18.84 3.66
C ARG A 208 -3.85 -19.00 2.20
N LEU A 209 -4.68 -19.70 1.46
CA LEU A 209 -4.48 -19.87 0.03
C LEU A 209 -5.78 -19.51 -0.70
N LEU A 210 -5.63 -18.94 -1.89
CA LEU A 210 -6.66 -18.86 -2.91
C LEU A 210 -6.22 -19.67 -4.11
N VAL A 211 -7.19 -20.16 -4.88
CA VAL A 211 -6.95 -20.91 -6.12
C VAL A 211 -7.56 -20.17 -7.29
N MET A 212 -6.76 -19.93 -8.29
CA MET A 212 -7.18 -19.38 -9.57
C MET A 212 -6.77 -20.31 -10.70
N SER A 213 -7.57 -20.38 -11.72
CA SER A 213 -7.20 -20.94 -13.02
C SER A 213 -7.13 -19.82 -14.06
N PHE A 214 -6.35 -20.02 -15.10
CA PHE A 214 -6.36 -19.13 -16.25
C PHE A 214 -6.26 -19.92 -17.56
N SER A 215 -7.04 -19.47 -18.53
CA SER A 215 -7.09 -19.94 -19.90
C SER A 215 -7.28 -18.70 -20.80
N ASP A 216 -8.39 -18.55 -21.49
CA ASP A 216 -8.73 -17.27 -22.18
C ASP A 216 -8.96 -16.11 -21.21
N LYS A 217 -9.18 -16.39 -19.93
CA LYS A 217 -9.37 -15.43 -18.83
C LYS A 217 -8.88 -16.01 -17.51
N ALA A 218 -8.44 -15.12 -16.61
CA ALA A 218 -8.21 -15.49 -15.21
C ALA A 218 -9.55 -15.66 -14.49
N ARG A 219 -9.67 -16.71 -13.67
CA ARG A 219 -10.87 -17.04 -12.88
C ARG A 219 -10.47 -17.43 -11.46
N GLU A 220 -11.05 -16.77 -10.48
CA GLU A 220 -10.96 -17.21 -9.09
C GLU A 220 -11.89 -18.41 -8.89
N ILE A 221 -11.33 -19.56 -8.54
CA ILE A 221 -12.06 -20.80 -8.28
C ILE A 221 -12.39 -20.92 -6.79
N GLN A 222 -11.48 -20.49 -5.93
CA GLN A 222 -11.65 -20.47 -4.49
C GLN A 222 -11.01 -19.23 -3.89
N THR A 223 -11.80 -18.47 -3.15
CA THR A 223 -11.34 -17.30 -2.39
C THR A 223 -10.34 -17.68 -1.28
N LEU A 224 -9.63 -16.71 -0.76
CA LEU A 224 -8.59 -16.93 0.25
C LEU A 224 -9.16 -17.63 1.52
N THR A 225 -8.68 -18.82 1.79
CA THR A 225 -9.13 -19.65 2.91
C THR A 225 -8.02 -20.48 3.54
N ARG A 226 -8.25 -20.99 4.76
CA ARG A 226 -7.43 -22.02 5.41
C ARG A 226 -8.01 -23.43 5.24
N ASP A 227 -9.23 -23.54 4.74
CA ASP A 227 -9.90 -24.83 4.56
C ASP A 227 -9.30 -25.62 3.38
N ARG A 228 -8.46 -26.58 3.72
CA ARG A 228 -7.75 -27.41 2.73
C ARG A 228 -8.68 -28.24 1.86
N LYS A 229 -9.85 -28.63 2.39
CA LYS A 229 -10.83 -29.42 1.61
C LYS A 229 -11.50 -28.57 0.53
N LEU A 230 -11.79 -27.30 0.81
CA LEU A 230 -12.31 -26.38 -0.19
C LEU A 230 -11.28 -26.12 -1.29
N LEU A 231 -10.02 -25.90 -0.91
CA LEU A 231 -8.92 -25.71 -1.86
C LEU A 231 -8.69 -26.96 -2.73
N GLU A 232 -8.73 -28.18 -2.15
CA GLU A 232 -8.58 -29.44 -2.87
C GLU A 232 -9.69 -29.60 -3.93
N LYS A 233 -10.96 -29.40 -3.53
CA LYS A 233 -12.10 -29.44 -4.46
C LYS A 233 -11.97 -28.41 -5.59
N ALA A 234 -11.50 -27.21 -5.27
CA ALA A 234 -11.27 -26.17 -6.26
C ALA A 234 -10.23 -26.60 -7.29
N ILE A 235 -9.07 -27.13 -6.85
CA ILE A 235 -8.03 -27.63 -7.74
C ILE A 235 -8.55 -28.79 -8.62
N GLU A 236 -9.28 -29.72 -8.03
CA GLU A 236 -9.84 -30.87 -8.76
C GLU A 236 -10.85 -30.47 -9.83
N SER A 237 -11.54 -29.33 -9.67
CA SER A 237 -12.54 -28.84 -10.62
C SER A 237 -11.96 -28.18 -11.86
N ILE A 238 -10.67 -27.79 -11.86
CA ILE A 238 -10.03 -27.10 -12.98
C ILE A 238 -9.92 -28.03 -14.19
N ALA A 239 -10.47 -27.66 -15.32
CA ALA A 239 -10.39 -28.43 -16.57
C ALA A 239 -9.67 -27.63 -17.66
N PRO A 240 -8.87 -28.28 -18.51
CA PRO A 240 -8.21 -27.63 -19.63
C PRO A 240 -9.22 -27.07 -20.64
N GLU A 241 -9.05 -25.79 -21.00
CA GLU A 241 -9.85 -25.11 -22.03
C GLU A 241 -9.09 -23.87 -22.56
N GLY A 242 -9.36 -23.48 -23.77
CA GLY A 242 -8.97 -22.15 -24.29
C GLY A 242 -7.48 -21.93 -24.51
N GLY A 243 -7.10 -20.66 -24.59
CA GLY A 243 -5.75 -20.13 -24.70
C GLY A 243 -5.05 -19.95 -23.35
N THR A 244 -4.15 -18.95 -23.25
CA THR A 244 -3.34 -18.68 -22.06
C THR A 244 -3.29 -17.17 -21.81
N ALA A 245 -4.09 -16.64 -20.89
CA ALA A 245 -4.07 -15.25 -20.44
C ALA A 245 -3.17 -15.10 -19.20
N LEU A 246 -1.87 -15.23 -19.42
CA LEU A 246 -0.86 -15.27 -18.35
C LEU A 246 -0.74 -13.97 -17.57
N TYR A 247 -0.69 -12.83 -18.31
CA TYR A 247 -0.51 -11.52 -17.67
C TYR A 247 -1.75 -11.08 -16.91
N ASP A 248 -2.95 -11.35 -17.45
CA ASP A 248 -4.20 -11.10 -16.74
C ASP A 248 -4.28 -11.90 -15.43
N ALA A 249 -3.80 -13.15 -15.43
CA ALA A 249 -3.75 -13.98 -14.23
C ALA A 249 -2.83 -13.39 -13.15
N LEU A 250 -1.67 -12.83 -13.54
CA LEU A 250 -0.75 -12.17 -12.61
C LEU A 250 -1.37 -10.90 -12.01
N VAL A 251 -1.99 -10.05 -12.84
CA VAL A 251 -2.66 -8.82 -12.39
C VAL A 251 -3.79 -9.14 -11.41
N GLU A 252 -4.66 -10.08 -11.78
CA GLU A 252 -5.79 -10.47 -10.93
C GLU A 252 -5.32 -11.14 -9.64
N GLY A 253 -4.33 -12.04 -9.70
CA GLY A 253 -3.74 -12.69 -8.52
C GLY A 253 -3.11 -11.69 -7.56
N ALA A 254 -2.39 -10.69 -8.07
CA ALA A 254 -1.82 -9.61 -7.27
C ALA A 254 -2.92 -8.75 -6.63
N ALA A 255 -3.98 -8.41 -7.38
CA ALA A 255 -5.12 -7.64 -6.89
C ALA A 255 -5.83 -8.35 -5.74
N ARG A 256 -6.06 -9.68 -5.83
CA ARG A 256 -6.66 -10.48 -4.75
C ARG A 256 -5.83 -10.53 -3.48
N LEU A 257 -4.50 -10.45 -3.60
CA LEU A 257 -3.59 -10.46 -2.46
C LEU A 257 -3.37 -9.07 -1.86
N LYS A 258 -3.68 -7.98 -2.58
CA LYS A 258 -3.42 -6.60 -2.14
C LYS A 258 -4.14 -6.24 -0.84
N GLU A 259 -5.34 -6.75 -0.63
CA GLU A 259 -6.18 -6.47 0.55
C GLU A 259 -5.63 -7.09 1.85
N PHE A 260 -4.61 -7.95 1.75
CA PHE A 260 -4.06 -8.66 2.90
C PHE A 260 -2.71 -8.09 3.30
N GLU A 261 -2.55 -7.89 4.60
CA GLU A 261 -1.28 -7.48 5.19
C GLU A 261 -0.33 -8.68 5.37
N GLY A 262 0.97 -8.39 5.46
CA GLY A 262 2.01 -9.38 5.70
C GLY A 262 2.56 -10.01 4.43
N ARG A 263 3.03 -11.25 4.56
CA ARG A 263 3.72 -11.97 3.49
C ARG A 263 2.75 -12.45 2.41
N LYS A 264 3.05 -12.12 1.17
CA LYS A 264 2.26 -12.48 0.00
C LYS A 264 3.12 -13.20 -1.03
N ALA A 265 2.61 -14.29 -1.56
CA ALA A 265 3.27 -15.01 -2.63
C ALA A 265 2.26 -15.46 -3.69
N LEU A 266 2.72 -15.51 -4.93
CA LEU A 266 1.99 -16.05 -6.05
C LEU A 266 2.78 -17.25 -6.56
N VAL A 267 2.14 -18.41 -6.59
CA VAL A 267 2.72 -19.64 -7.16
C VAL A 267 2.05 -19.88 -8.50
N LEU A 268 2.80 -19.63 -9.56
CA LEU A 268 2.35 -19.71 -10.95
C LEU A 268 2.86 -20.99 -11.59
N LEU A 269 1.96 -21.79 -12.16
CA LEU A 269 2.30 -22.91 -13.04
C LEU A 269 1.78 -22.62 -14.44
N SER A 270 2.67 -22.62 -15.43
CA SER A 270 2.31 -22.51 -16.84
C SER A 270 3.21 -23.41 -17.73
N ASP A 271 2.64 -23.92 -18.81
CA ASP A 271 3.37 -24.66 -19.86
C ASP A 271 3.35 -23.94 -21.21
N GLY A 272 2.73 -22.75 -21.28
CA GLY A 272 2.55 -21.97 -22.50
C GLY A 272 2.82 -20.48 -22.31
N ARG A 273 3.08 -19.80 -23.42
CA ARG A 273 3.20 -18.35 -23.47
C ARG A 273 1.83 -17.69 -23.45
N ASP A 274 1.81 -16.38 -23.19
CA ASP A 274 0.59 -15.57 -23.30
C ASP A 274 0.09 -15.56 -24.75
N GLN A 275 -0.99 -16.31 -25.00
CA GLN A 275 -1.51 -16.51 -26.36
C GLN A 275 -2.99 -16.89 -26.36
N ALA A 276 -3.79 -16.23 -27.23
CA ALA A 276 -5.15 -16.65 -27.50
C ALA A 276 -5.20 -17.94 -28.36
N LEU A 277 -6.36 -18.60 -28.40
CA LEU A 277 -6.61 -19.74 -29.27
C LEU A 277 -6.40 -19.41 -30.77
N LYS A 278 -6.67 -18.17 -31.17
CA LYS A 278 -6.35 -17.71 -32.53
C LYS A 278 -4.86 -17.46 -32.63
N GLU A 279 -4.20 -18.15 -33.55
CA GLU A 279 -2.77 -17.97 -33.80
C GLU A 279 -2.40 -16.49 -33.94
N ASN A 280 -1.31 -16.10 -33.29
CA ASN A 280 -0.71 -14.76 -33.32
C ASN A 280 -1.53 -13.63 -32.65
N ALA A 281 -2.49 -13.93 -31.76
CA ALA A 281 -3.13 -12.94 -30.92
C ALA A 281 -2.64 -13.08 -29.46
N PRO A 282 -2.52 -11.96 -28.70
CA PRO A 282 -2.20 -12.02 -27.27
C PRO A 282 -3.33 -12.72 -26.52
N GLY A 283 -2.99 -13.47 -25.47
CA GLY A 283 -3.96 -14.14 -24.59
C GLY A 283 -4.58 -13.17 -23.60
N SER A 284 -3.76 -12.25 -23.08
CA SER A 284 -4.12 -11.27 -22.06
C SER A 284 -4.55 -9.94 -22.65
N LEU A 285 -5.35 -9.18 -21.90
CA LEU A 285 -5.65 -7.77 -22.14
C LEU A 285 -4.52 -6.87 -21.62
N HIS A 286 -3.84 -7.30 -20.55
CA HIS A 286 -2.70 -6.58 -19.98
C HIS A 286 -1.39 -6.95 -20.67
N LEU A 287 -0.44 -6.01 -20.62
CA LEU A 287 0.92 -6.22 -21.07
C LEU A 287 1.80 -6.80 -19.95
N LEU A 288 2.95 -7.37 -20.32
CA LEU A 288 3.93 -7.91 -19.37
C LEU A 288 4.38 -6.86 -18.33
N ASP A 289 4.63 -5.62 -18.79
CA ASP A 289 5.07 -4.53 -17.90
C ASP A 289 3.99 -4.15 -16.89
N GLU A 290 2.72 -4.18 -17.29
CA GLU A 290 1.58 -3.93 -16.38
C GLU A 290 1.44 -5.06 -15.36
N ALA A 291 1.61 -6.30 -15.78
CA ALA A 291 1.59 -7.46 -14.88
C ALA A 291 2.75 -7.41 -13.88
N LEU A 292 3.96 -7.06 -14.34
CA LEU A 292 5.12 -6.89 -13.49
C LEU A 292 4.92 -5.75 -12.48
N ASP A 293 4.41 -4.61 -12.92
CA ASP A 293 4.09 -3.47 -12.03
C ASP A 293 3.05 -3.85 -10.97
N ALA A 294 2.02 -4.60 -11.35
CA ALA A 294 0.98 -5.06 -10.43
C ALA A 294 1.54 -5.96 -9.31
N VAL A 295 2.38 -6.94 -9.63
CA VAL A 295 2.97 -7.84 -8.62
C VAL A 295 3.99 -7.12 -7.75
N ILE A 296 4.77 -6.17 -8.28
CA ILE A 296 5.75 -5.39 -7.52
C ILE A 296 5.03 -4.43 -6.55
N ARG A 297 4.05 -3.64 -7.03
CA ARG A 297 3.26 -2.72 -6.19
C ARG A 297 2.40 -3.45 -5.18
N GLY A 298 1.97 -4.69 -5.51
CA GLY A 298 1.28 -5.58 -4.58
C GLY A 298 2.20 -6.16 -3.50
N GLU A 299 3.52 -5.99 -3.62
CA GLU A 299 4.54 -6.64 -2.77
C GLU A 299 4.41 -8.17 -2.76
N VAL A 300 4.11 -8.76 -3.91
CA VAL A 300 3.87 -10.19 -4.07
C VAL A 300 5.10 -10.87 -4.66
N ALA A 301 5.68 -11.81 -3.94
CA ALA A 301 6.78 -12.64 -4.47
C ALA A 301 6.25 -13.70 -5.44
N VAL A 302 6.79 -13.77 -6.66
CA VAL A 302 6.33 -14.70 -7.69
C VAL A 302 7.23 -15.93 -7.73
N TYR A 303 6.67 -17.10 -7.40
CA TYR A 303 7.29 -18.42 -7.59
C TYR A 303 6.74 -19.01 -8.88
N ALA A 304 7.56 -18.96 -9.92
CA ALA A 304 7.13 -19.34 -11.26
C ALA A 304 7.62 -20.75 -11.62
N ILE A 305 6.71 -21.60 -12.06
CA ILE A 305 6.97 -22.96 -12.52
C ILE A 305 6.69 -23.02 -14.02
N GLY A 306 7.72 -23.17 -14.82
CA GLY A 306 7.59 -23.39 -16.25
C GLY A 306 7.64 -24.88 -16.58
N LEU A 307 6.52 -25.45 -17.04
CA LEU A 307 6.40 -26.87 -17.32
C LEU A 307 6.68 -27.18 -18.79
N GLY A 308 7.74 -27.93 -19.06
CA GLY A 308 8.04 -28.44 -20.40
C GLY A 308 9.50 -28.28 -20.81
N ALA A 309 9.94 -29.10 -21.75
CA ALA A 309 11.32 -29.08 -22.25
C ALA A 309 11.60 -27.94 -23.24
N ARG A 310 10.55 -27.37 -23.84
CA ARG A 310 10.64 -26.39 -24.93
C ARG A 310 10.34 -24.95 -24.51
N LEU A 311 10.43 -24.61 -23.23
CA LEU A 311 10.16 -23.25 -22.75
C LEU A 311 11.02 -22.17 -23.43
N GLN A 312 12.17 -22.52 -23.97
CA GLN A 312 13.03 -21.61 -24.71
C GLN A 312 12.53 -21.34 -26.13
N ASP A 313 11.80 -22.28 -26.72
CA ASP A 313 11.24 -22.18 -28.07
C ASP A 313 9.91 -21.39 -28.09
N GLU A 314 9.29 -21.29 -26.93
CA GLU A 314 8.05 -20.54 -26.72
C GLU A 314 8.36 -19.05 -26.55
N THR A 315 8.35 -18.30 -27.66
CA THR A 315 8.63 -16.86 -27.68
C THR A 315 7.35 -16.06 -27.75
N ASP A 316 7.18 -15.10 -26.82
CA ASP A 316 6.13 -14.11 -26.90
C ASP A 316 6.31 -13.23 -28.12
N ILE A 317 5.28 -13.14 -28.98
CA ILE A 317 5.34 -12.43 -30.26
C ILE A 317 5.53 -10.93 -30.06
N ALA A 318 4.87 -10.35 -29.05
CA ALA A 318 4.92 -8.93 -28.77
C ALA A 318 6.25 -8.53 -28.10
N GLN A 319 6.76 -9.36 -27.21
CA GLN A 319 7.93 -9.06 -26.37
C GLN A 319 9.25 -9.62 -26.91
N ARG A 320 9.21 -10.55 -27.86
CA ARG A 320 10.38 -11.30 -28.37
C ARG A 320 11.14 -12.07 -27.29
N TRP A 321 10.53 -12.37 -26.16
CA TRP A 321 11.08 -13.10 -25.04
C TRP A 321 10.51 -14.50 -24.98
N SER A 322 11.35 -15.48 -24.62
CA SER A 322 10.84 -16.83 -24.37
C SER A 322 10.05 -16.88 -23.07
N LEU A 323 9.10 -17.82 -22.96
CA LEU A 323 8.37 -18.06 -21.73
C LEU A 323 9.32 -18.22 -20.52
N LYS A 324 10.43 -18.93 -20.70
CA LYS A 324 11.45 -19.09 -19.67
C LYS A 324 11.99 -17.75 -19.18
N GLN A 325 12.34 -16.85 -20.09
CA GLN A 325 12.86 -15.51 -19.73
C GLN A 325 11.82 -14.68 -19.00
N ILE A 326 10.56 -14.73 -19.42
CA ILE A 326 9.45 -14.04 -18.76
C ILE A 326 9.28 -14.55 -17.32
N LEU A 327 9.19 -15.87 -17.14
CA LEU A 327 9.01 -16.47 -15.82
C LEU A 327 10.21 -16.25 -14.89
N GLN A 328 11.45 -16.28 -15.43
CA GLN A 328 12.64 -15.93 -14.67
C GLN A 328 12.62 -14.47 -14.23
N MET A 329 12.32 -13.55 -15.14
CA MET A 329 12.25 -12.12 -14.83
C MET A 329 11.18 -11.81 -13.78
N LEU A 330 9.98 -12.38 -13.89
CA LEU A 330 8.92 -12.22 -12.90
C LEU A 330 9.39 -12.65 -11.50
N ALA A 331 10.05 -13.82 -11.41
CA ALA A 331 10.58 -14.33 -10.16
C ALA A 331 11.68 -13.42 -9.59
N GLU A 332 12.69 -13.07 -10.40
CA GLU A 332 13.84 -12.26 -9.99
C GLU A 332 13.41 -10.84 -9.53
N LYS A 333 12.51 -10.20 -10.30
CA LYS A 333 12.05 -8.84 -10.00
C LYS A 333 11.17 -8.74 -8.75
N THR A 334 10.63 -9.86 -8.28
CA THR A 334 9.71 -9.91 -7.12
C THR A 334 10.31 -10.59 -5.89
N GLY A 335 11.56 -11.07 -5.97
CA GLY A 335 12.23 -11.79 -4.89
C GLY A 335 11.75 -13.22 -4.67
N GLY A 336 11.07 -13.79 -5.66
CA GLY A 336 10.70 -15.20 -5.72
C GLY A 336 11.73 -16.05 -6.44
N ARG A 337 11.28 -17.17 -7.03
CA ARG A 337 12.18 -18.12 -7.68
C ARG A 337 11.51 -18.79 -8.89
N PHE A 338 12.31 -19.03 -9.93
CA PHE A 338 11.89 -19.77 -11.11
C PHE A 338 12.32 -21.24 -11.04
N TYR A 339 11.42 -22.15 -11.43
CA TYR A 339 11.64 -23.58 -11.51
C TYR A 339 11.26 -24.10 -12.89
N ASN A 340 12.12 -24.98 -13.44
CA ASN A 340 11.84 -25.67 -14.69
C ASN A 340 12.01 -27.19 -14.48
N PRO A 341 10.93 -27.89 -14.07
CA PRO A 341 11.02 -29.33 -13.82
C PRO A 341 11.22 -30.18 -15.08
N GLY A 342 11.12 -29.63 -16.27
CA GLY A 342 11.26 -30.37 -17.52
C GLY A 342 10.17 -31.41 -17.78
N ARG A 343 9.70 -32.10 -16.74
CA ARG A 343 8.63 -33.11 -16.78
C ARG A 343 7.61 -32.90 -15.66
N ALA A 344 6.34 -33.12 -15.95
CA ALA A 344 5.25 -32.95 -14.96
C ALA A 344 5.46 -33.82 -13.70
N GLY A 345 6.02 -35.01 -13.81
CA GLY A 345 6.32 -35.88 -12.67
C GLY A 345 7.24 -35.29 -11.60
N GLN A 346 7.97 -34.22 -11.91
CA GLN A 346 8.85 -33.52 -10.95
C GLN A 346 8.15 -32.38 -10.19
N LEU A 347 6.88 -32.09 -10.51
CA LEU A 347 6.14 -30.96 -9.90
C LEU A 347 6.01 -31.08 -8.39
N SER A 348 5.78 -32.29 -7.86
CA SER A 348 5.68 -32.49 -6.40
C SER A 348 6.98 -32.08 -5.67
N GLU A 349 8.15 -32.32 -6.28
CA GLU A 349 9.43 -31.90 -5.74
C GLU A 349 9.61 -30.38 -5.81
N VAL A 350 9.21 -29.76 -6.91
CA VAL A 350 9.24 -28.30 -7.07
C VAL A 350 8.35 -27.62 -6.03
N TYR A 351 7.13 -28.08 -5.87
CA TYR A 351 6.20 -27.55 -4.85
C TYR A 351 6.73 -27.75 -3.42
N ARG A 352 7.43 -28.86 -3.15
CA ARG A 352 8.11 -29.07 -1.86
C ARG A 352 9.19 -28.00 -1.63
N GLN A 353 10.02 -27.73 -2.64
CA GLN A 353 11.05 -26.68 -2.56
C GLN A 353 10.42 -25.30 -2.34
N ILE A 354 9.34 -24.96 -3.05
CA ILE A 354 8.61 -23.70 -2.86
C ILE A 354 8.09 -23.60 -1.42
N SER A 355 7.50 -24.66 -0.89
CA SER A 355 7.01 -24.70 0.49
C SER A 355 8.15 -24.47 1.50
N GLU A 356 9.32 -25.06 1.26
CA GLU A 356 10.48 -24.84 2.10
C GLU A 356 11.03 -23.41 2.01
N ASP A 357 11.17 -22.87 0.81
CA ASP A 357 11.61 -21.49 0.59
C ASP A 357 10.65 -20.50 1.28
N LEU A 358 9.35 -20.72 1.11
CA LEU A 358 8.32 -19.90 1.77
C LEU A 358 8.31 -20.04 3.31
N SER A 359 8.70 -21.19 3.85
CA SER A 359 8.70 -21.45 5.30
C SER A 359 9.91 -20.87 6.03
N ARG A 360 11.02 -20.65 5.33
CA ARG A 360 12.34 -20.34 5.90
C ARG A 360 12.81 -18.90 5.68
N GLN A 361 11.93 -18.00 5.23
CA GLN A 361 12.31 -16.62 4.98
C GLN A 361 12.55 -15.84 6.27
N TYR A 362 13.61 -15.04 6.27
CA TYR A 362 13.80 -13.97 7.24
C TYR A 362 12.91 -12.78 6.87
N SER A 363 12.37 -12.13 7.88
CA SER A 363 11.67 -10.86 7.72
C SER A 363 12.55 -9.75 8.31
N LEU A 364 12.90 -8.80 7.46
CA LEU A 364 13.65 -7.59 7.83
C LEU A 364 12.76 -6.39 7.58
N ALA A 365 12.86 -5.35 8.41
CA ALA A 365 12.26 -4.07 8.08
C ALA A 365 13.24 -2.94 8.37
N PHE A 366 13.17 -1.88 7.58
CA PHE A 366 13.92 -0.65 7.78
C PHE A 366 13.05 0.58 7.49
N SER A 367 13.38 1.70 8.12
CA SER A 367 12.82 3.00 7.76
C SER A 367 13.76 3.65 6.76
N PRO A 368 13.29 3.96 5.53
CA PRO A 368 14.12 4.62 4.54
C PRO A 368 14.71 5.93 5.06
N LYS A 369 16.01 6.14 4.87
CA LYS A 369 16.65 7.43 5.12
C LYS A 369 16.22 8.51 4.12
N ASN A 370 15.83 8.09 2.93
CA ASN A 370 15.17 8.94 1.95
C ASN A 370 13.66 8.90 2.20
N ASP A 371 13.09 9.94 2.78
CA ASP A 371 11.68 10.07 3.15
C ASP A 371 10.80 10.66 2.04
N ALA A 372 11.36 10.95 0.85
CA ALA A 372 10.60 11.49 -0.27
C ALA A 372 9.46 10.56 -0.70
N ARG A 373 8.27 11.12 -0.82
CA ARG A 373 7.06 10.43 -1.29
C ARG A 373 6.79 10.80 -2.74
N ASP A 374 7.61 10.32 -3.64
CA ASP A 374 7.62 10.71 -5.05
C ASP A 374 7.19 9.60 -6.01
N GLY A 375 6.83 8.42 -5.47
CA GLY A 375 6.45 7.24 -6.25
C GLY A 375 7.62 6.65 -7.06
N SER A 376 8.85 7.12 -6.87
CA SER A 376 10.01 6.64 -7.60
C SER A 376 10.41 5.22 -7.21
N TRP A 377 11.04 4.52 -8.14
CA TRP A 377 11.66 3.23 -7.87
C TRP A 377 12.92 3.40 -7.02
N ARG A 378 13.04 2.63 -5.95
CA ARG A 378 14.22 2.55 -5.09
C ARG A 378 14.80 1.17 -5.11
N THR A 379 16.09 1.06 -5.41
CA THR A 379 16.78 -0.22 -5.44
C THR A 379 17.08 -0.68 -4.01
N VAL A 380 16.89 -1.97 -3.76
CA VAL A 380 17.23 -2.60 -2.48
C VAL A 380 18.21 -3.73 -2.72
N ARG A 381 19.25 -3.78 -1.92
CA ARG A 381 20.21 -4.87 -1.89
C ARG A 381 20.40 -5.35 -0.45
N VAL A 382 20.25 -6.64 -0.25
CA VAL A 382 20.58 -7.29 1.01
C VAL A 382 21.85 -8.12 0.82
N GLU A 383 22.77 -7.99 1.74
CA GLU A 383 24.03 -8.72 1.78
C GLU A 383 24.13 -9.49 3.11
N THR A 384 24.93 -10.55 3.13
CA THR A 384 25.28 -11.25 4.38
C THR A 384 26.79 -11.31 4.54
N SER A 385 27.24 -11.19 5.78
CA SER A 385 28.67 -11.34 6.13
C SER A 385 29.12 -12.80 6.18
N ARG A 386 28.19 -13.77 6.13
CA ARG A 386 28.51 -15.20 6.20
C ARG A 386 29.09 -15.70 4.87
N PRO A 387 30.35 -16.20 4.87
CA PRO A 387 30.96 -16.68 3.64
C PRO A 387 30.19 -17.85 3.02
N GLY A 388 30.09 -17.87 1.68
CA GLY A 388 29.42 -18.94 0.94
C GLY A 388 27.90 -18.98 1.03
N VAL A 389 27.28 -17.98 1.69
CA VAL A 389 25.83 -17.81 1.73
C VAL A 389 25.41 -16.71 0.76
N GLN A 390 24.40 -17.01 -0.06
CA GLN A 390 23.75 -16.05 -0.93
C GLN A 390 22.37 -15.71 -0.39
N VAL A 391 21.95 -14.45 -0.50
CA VAL A 391 20.63 -13.99 -0.08
C VAL A 391 19.84 -13.50 -1.29
N VAL A 392 18.54 -13.80 -1.28
CA VAL A 392 17.59 -13.44 -2.34
C VAL A 392 16.43 -12.70 -1.72
N THR A 393 16.12 -11.53 -2.27
CA THR A 393 14.99 -10.69 -1.92
C THR A 393 14.56 -9.89 -3.14
N ARG A 394 13.48 -9.13 -3.06
CA ARG A 394 13.09 -8.19 -4.11
C ARG A 394 14.19 -7.15 -4.35
N PRO A 395 14.48 -6.78 -5.62
CA PRO A 395 15.56 -5.85 -5.93
C PRO A 395 15.23 -4.37 -5.67
N GLY A 396 14.00 -4.08 -5.26
CA GLY A 396 13.55 -2.72 -4.98
C GLY A 396 12.07 -2.64 -4.68
N TYR A 397 11.60 -1.42 -4.55
CA TYR A 397 10.19 -1.08 -4.31
C TYR A 397 9.88 0.32 -4.83
N PHE A 398 8.61 0.64 -5.01
CA PHE A 398 8.17 2.00 -5.29
C PHE A 398 7.98 2.78 -3.99
N ALA A 399 8.60 3.95 -3.88
CA ALA A 399 8.34 4.88 -2.79
C ALA A 399 6.83 5.20 -2.72
N PRO A 400 6.29 5.51 -1.52
CA PRO A 400 4.90 5.98 -1.43
C PRO A 400 4.68 7.19 -2.34
N SER A 401 3.51 7.29 -2.95
CA SER A 401 3.08 8.50 -3.65
C SER A 401 2.49 9.51 -2.66
N PRO A 402 2.50 10.81 -3.01
CA PRO A 402 1.94 11.88 -2.17
C PRO A 402 0.48 11.65 -1.80
#